data_1554302adf882122937dc6eb6ec52539
#
_entry.id   1554302adf882122937dc6eb6ec52539
#
_cell.length_a   1.000
_cell.length_b   1.000
_cell.length_c   1.000
_cell.angle_alpha   90.00
_cell.angle_beta   90.00
_cell.angle_gamma   90.00
#
_symmetry.space_group_name_H-M   'P 1'
#
loop_
_entity.id
_entity.type
_entity.pdbx_description
1 polymer ?
#
loop_
_entity_poly.entity_id
_entity_poly.type
_entity_poly.pdbx_seq_one_letter_code
_entity_poly.pdbx_strand_id
1 'polypeptide(L)'
;MYSFDYVRASSVADAAQALSSGDATLVAGGHTLIPTLKQRLASPKKVVDISQVAELKGIRRDGSNLVIGAATTHAEVAASSEVRSAIPALARLAGGIGDVQVRHRGTIGGSVANNDPAADYPAAVLGLGATVVTNKAQYDADSYFTGLFSTALQSGEIITAIRFPIPDRAGYAKFEQRASRYCLVSVFVARMPGGIFSSGDVRVAVSGAGNNGVFRVPEMEQALKGSFTPMAVSGIKLSPGKMMSDMHGSADYRAALVTVMAERAVENALA
;
A
#
# COMPACT_ATOMS: atom_id res chain seq x y z
N MET A 1 27.03 2.59 -8.33
CA MET A 1 26.39 1.28 -8.40
C MET A 1 27.30 0.31 -9.13
N TYR A 2 27.11 -1.00 -8.93
CA TYR A 2 27.79 -2.02 -9.73
C TYR A 2 27.24 -2.06 -11.14
N SER A 3 27.97 -2.64 -12.10
CA SER A 3 27.48 -2.87 -13.47
C SER A 3 26.40 -3.96 -13.47
N PHE A 4 25.41 -3.81 -14.34
CA PHE A 4 24.35 -4.78 -14.60
C PHE A 4 23.89 -4.68 -16.04
N ASP A 5 23.32 -5.76 -16.56
CA ASP A 5 22.62 -5.75 -17.84
C ASP A 5 21.24 -5.11 -17.69
N TYR A 6 20.90 -4.18 -18.56
CA TYR A 6 19.58 -3.55 -18.59
C TYR A 6 18.75 -4.12 -19.73
N VAL A 7 17.54 -4.62 -19.40
CA VAL A 7 16.58 -5.16 -20.36
C VAL A 7 15.25 -4.45 -20.17
N ARG A 8 14.67 -3.95 -21.25
CA ARG A 8 13.31 -3.42 -21.24
C ARG A 8 12.35 -4.51 -21.73
N ALA A 9 11.44 -4.93 -20.85
CA ALA A 9 10.42 -5.90 -21.20
C ALA A 9 9.30 -5.24 -22.03
N SER A 10 8.79 -5.98 -23.00
CA SER A 10 7.67 -5.58 -23.85
C SER A 10 6.32 -6.09 -23.35
N SER A 11 6.32 -7.13 -22.52
CA SER A 11 5.14 -7.79 -21.95
C SER A 11 5.43 -8.37 -20.56
N VAL A 12 4.39 -8.78 -19.84
CA VAL A 12 4.53 -9.53 -18.57
C VAL A 12 5.24 -10.86 -18.80
N ALA A 13 4.95 -11.53 -19.90
CA ALA A 13 5.60 -12.80 -20.25
C ALA A 13 7.10 -12.63 -20.52
N ASP A 14 7.49 -11.59 -21.26
CA ASP A 14 8.88 -11.23 -21.53
C ASP A 14 9.63 -10.89 -20.21
N ALA A 15 9.01 -10.12 -19.33
CA ALA A 15 9.58 -9.83 -18.01
C ALA A 15 9.76 -11.10 -17.17
N ALA A 16 8.79 -12.00 -17.14
CA ALA A 16 8.87 -13.26 -16.42
C ALA A 16 9.98 -14.16 -16.96
N GLN A 17 10.14 -14.22 -18.28
CA GLN A 17 11.23 -14.96 -18.93
C GLN A 17 12.59 -14.34 -18.55
N ALA A 18 12.71 -13.02 -18.56
CA ALA A 18 13.96 -12.35 -18.19
C ALA A 18 14.35 -12.58 -16.71
N LEU A 19 13.36 -12.69 -15.81
CA LEU A 19 13.58 -13.04 -14.40
C LEU A 19 14.02 -14.49 -14.20
N SER A 20 13.57 -15.43 -15.05
CA SER A 20 13.89 -16.85 -14.91
C SER A 20 15.36 -17.18 -15.14
N SER A 21 16.13 -16.27 -15.75
CA SER A 21 17.57 -16.44 -15.99
C SER A 21 18.44 -16.33 -14.72
N GLY A 22 17.85 -16.11 -13.54
CA GLY A 22 18.54 -15.97 -12.26
C GLY A 22 19.21 -14.61 -12.07
N ASP A 23 19.39 -14.18 -10.82
CA ASP A 23 20.04 -12.94 -10.41
C ASP A 23 19.56 -11.68 -11.16
N ALA A 24 18.25 -11.64 -11.42
CA ALA A 24 17.57 -10.52 -12.05
C ALA A 24 16.57 -9.86 -11.10
N THR A 25 16.38 -8.55 -11.22
CA THR A 25 15.42 -7.78 -10.43
C THR A 25 14.58 -6.88 -11.32
N LEU A 26 13.33 -6.61 -10.92
CA LEU A 26 12.45 -5.70 -11.64
C LEU A 26 12.71 -4.25 -11.26
N VAL A 27 12.58 -3.37 -12.23
CA VAL A 27 12.44 -1.94 -12.02
C VAL A 27 11.16 -1.43 -12.67
N ALA A 28 10.33 -0.71 -11.90
CA ALA A 28 9.20 0.05 -12.41
C ALA A 28 9.48 1.55 -12.26
N GLY A 29 9.01 2.19 -11.18
CA GLY A 29 9.29 3.60 -10.90
C GLY A 29 10.74 3.91 -10.48
N GLY A 30 11.47 2.92 -10.00
CA GLY A 30 12.88 3.02 -9.62
C GLY A 30 13.15 3.72 -8.29
N HIS A 31 12.14 4.21 -7.58
CA HIS A 31 12.34 5.02 -6.37
C HIS A 31 12.85 4.27 -5.15
N THR A 32 12.74 2.94 -5.13
CA THR A 32 13.39 2.08 -4.13
C THR A 32 14.67 1.47 -4.71
N LEU A 33 14.56 0.79 -5.86
CA LEU A 33 15.68 0.03 -6.42
C LEU A 33 16.88 0.92 -6.78
N ILE A 34 16.67 2.06 -7.44
CA ILE A 34 17.79 2.90 -7.90
C ILE A 34 18.60 3.48 -6.73
N PRO A 35 18.00 4.02 -5.64
CA PRO A 35 18.75 4.38 -4.43
C PRO A 35 19.52 3.20 -3.83
N THR A 36 18.92 2.03 -3.74
CA THR A 36 19.55 0.80 -3.23
C THR A 36 20.78 0.41 -4.05
N LEU A 37 20.69 0.46 -5.39
CA LEU A 37 21.83 0.21 -6.29
C LEU A 37 22.92 1.29 -6.17
N LYS A 38 22.53 2.57 -6.04
CA LYS A 38 23.50 3.68 -5.84
C LYS A 38 24.27 3.52 -4.54
N GLN A 39 23.64 3.10 -3.49
CA GLN A 39 24.28 2.82 -2.19
C GLN A 39 25.02 1.47 -2.14
N ARG A 40 24.99 0.68 -3.22
CA ARG A 40 25.61 -0.66 -3.32
C ARG A 40 25.06 -1.68 -2.32
N LEU A 41 23.81 -1.53 -1.90
CA LEU A 41 23.12 -2.47 -1.01
C LEU A 41 22.54 -3.67 -1.76
N ALA A 42 22.50 -3.62 -3.10
CA ALA A 42 22.16 -4.72 -3.98
C ALA A 42 23.05 -4.70 -5.22
N SER A 43 23.28 -5.88 -5.81
CA SER A 43 24.13 -6.05 -7.00
C SER A 43 23.55 -7.09 -7.96
N PRO A 44 22.29 -6.92 -8.45
CA PRO A 44 21.74 -7.86 -9.42
C PRO A 44 22.56 -7.84 -10.71
N LYS A 45 22.71 -8.97 -11.39
CA LYS A 45 23.37 -9.04 -12.68
C LYS A 45 22.51 -8.43 -13.79
N LYS A 46 21.19 -8.47 -13.61
CA LYS A 46 20.23 -7.96 -14.60
C LYS A 46 19.14 -7.10 -13.95
N VAL A 47 18.81 -5.98 -14.57
CA VAL A 47 17.68 -5.13 -14.20
C VAL A 47 16.67 -5.16 -15.35
N VAL A 48 15.45 -5.64 -15.06
CA VAL A 48 14.36 -5.77 -16.04
C VAL A 48 13.38 -4.63 -15.84
N ASP A 49 13.30 -3.72 -16.80
CA ASP A 49 12.40 -2.57 -16.77
C ASP A 49 11.02 -2.94 -17.29
N ILE A 50 10.02 -2.84 -16.38
CA ILE A 50 8.60 -3.08 -16.66
C ILE A 50 7.78 -1.80 -16.73
N SER A 51 8.40 -0.63 -16.62
CA SER A 51 7.70 0.67 -16.51
C SER A 51 6.85 1.01 -17.73
N GLN A 52 7.14 0.41 -18.90
CA GLN A 52 6.43 0.67 -20.15
C GLN A 52 5.54 -0.50 -20.60
N VAL A 53 5.44 -1.57 -19.83
CA VAL A 53 4.56 -2.70 -20.15
C VAL A 53 3.10 -2.26 -20.04
N ALA A 54 2.40 -2.23 -21.18
CA ALA A 54 1.04 -1.71 -21.27
C ALA A 54 0.04 -2.50 -20.40
N GLU A 55 0.21 -3.82 -20.32
CA GLU A 55 -0.62 -4.74 -19.51
C GLU A 55 -0.61 -4.39 -18.02
N LEU A 56 0.43 -3.69 -17.54
CA LEU A 56 0.61 -3.31 -16.15
C LEU A 56 0.06 -1.92 -15.82
N LYS A 57 -0.53 -1.22 -16.79
CA LYS A 57 -1.00 0.16 -16.63
C LYS A 57 -2.52 0.25 -16.65
N GLY A 58 -3.00 1.35 -16.09
CA GLY A 58 -4.40 1.75 -16.19
C GLY A 58 -5.21 1.51 -14.93
N ILE A 59 -6.35 2.14 -14.93
CA ILE A 59 -7.33 2.13 -13.83
C ILE A 59 -8.69 1.87 -14.46
N ARG A 60 -9.42 0.89 -13.92
CA ARG A 60 -10.76 0.57 -14.40
C ARG A 60 -11.65 0.08 -13.29
N ARG A 61 -12.92 0.34 -13.41
CA ARG A 61 -13.95 -0.29 -12.59
C ARG A 61 -14.29 -1.66 -13.16
N ASP A 62 -14.43 -2.66 -12.28
CA ASP A 62 -14.81 -4.03 -12.62
C ASP A 62 -15.88 -4.47 -11.61
N GLY A 63 -17.14 -4.26 -11.95
CA GLY A 63 -18.28 -4.48 -11.06
C GLY A 63 -18.16 -3.66 -9.77
N SER A 64 -18.11 -4.34 -8.65
CA SER A 64 -17.92 -3.75 -7.31
C SER A 64 -16.45 -3.51 -6.93
N ASN A 65 -15.53 -3.67 -7.87
CA ASN A 65 -14.10 -3.48 -7.63
C ASN A 65 -13.53 -2.35 -8.47
N LEU A 66 -12.48 -1.72 -7.94
CA LEU A 66 -11.57 -0.83 -8.66
C LEU A 66 -10.27 -1.59 -8.90
N VAL A 67 -9.88 -1.77 -10.16
CA VAL A 67 -8.66 -2.48 -10.55
C VAL A 67 -7.62 -1.48 -11.03
N ILE A 68 -6.43 -1.52 -10.42
CA ILE A 68 -5.32 -0.62 -10.73
C ILE A 68 -4.12 -1.47 -11.16
N GLY A 69 -3.63 -1.24 -12.36
CA GLY A 69 -2.44 -1.91 -12.90
C GLY A 69 -1.18 -1.56 -12.09
N ALA A 70 -0.30 -2.54 -11.90
CA ALA A 70 0.85 -2.43 -11.01
C ALA A 70 1.85 -1.33 -11.39
N ALA A 71 2.01 -1.02 -12.68
CA ALA A 71 2.89 0.06 -13.16
C ALA A 71 2.21 1.44 -13.22
N THR A 72 0.96 1.56 -12.74
CA THR A 72 0.28 2.86 -12.62
C THR A 72 0.98 3.70 -11.56
N THR A 73 1.33 4.94 -11.91
CA THR A 73 2.07 5.84 -11.02
C THR A 73 1.19 6.40 -9.91
N HIS A 74 1.80 6.83 -8.82
CA HIS A 74 1.07 7.49 -7.72
C HIS A 74 0.33 8.75 -8.21
N ALA A 75 0.92 9.50 -9.15
CA ALA A 75 0.31 10.69 -9.75
C ALA A 75 -0.94 10.32 -10.55
N GLU A 76 -0.91 9.25 -11.34
CA GLU A 76 -2.08 8.76 -12.09
C GLU A 76 -3.19 8.29 -11.14
N VAL A 77 -2.87 7.55 -10.08
CA VAL A 77 -3.86 7.14 -9.06
C VAL A 77 -4.50 8.35 -8.39
N ALA A 78 -3.70 9.34 -7.97
CA ALA A 78 -4.18 10.54 -7.30
C ALA A 78 -5.05 11.44 -8.21
N ALA A 79 -4.71 11.50 -9.51
CA ALA A 79 -5.41 12.34 -10.47
C ALA A 79 -6.66 11.68 -11.09
N SER A 80 -6.78 10.36 -11.01
CA SER A 80 -7.84 9.60 -11.65
C SER A 80 -9.24 9.98 -11.13
N SER A 81 -10.14 10.34 -12.04
CA SER A 81 -11.55 10.56 -11.73
C SER A 81 -12.24 9.29 -11.25
N GLU A 82 -11.83 8.13 -11.81
CA GLU A 82 -12.35 6.82 -11.42
C GLU A 82 -12.01 6.47 -9.97
N VAL A 83 -10.75 6.72 -9.56
CA VAL A 83 -10.32 6.51 -8.16
C VAL A 83 -11.03 7.48 -7.22
N ARG A 84 -11.12 8.77 -7.61
CA ARG A 84 -11.79 9.80 -6.80
C ARG A 84 -13.27 9.51 -6.60
N SER A 85 -13.94 8.98 -7.62
CA SER A 85 -15.34 8.60 -7.54
C SER A 85 -15.58 7.33 -6.73
N ALA A 86 -14.73 6.30 -6.92
CA ALA A 86 -14.92 5.00 -6.30
C ALA A 86 -14.36 4.92 -4.86
N ILE A 87 -13.16 5.45 -4.63
CA ILE A 87 -12.42 5.38 -3.36
C ILE A 87 -11.65 6.69 -3.14
N PRO A 88 -12.31 7.80 -2.77
CA PRO A 88 -11.65 9.11 -2.59
C PRO A 88 -10.45 9.06 -1.63
N ALA A 89 -10.53 8.24 -0.58
CA ALA A 89 -9.46 8.05 0.38
C ALA A 89 -8.17 7.49 -0.25
N LEU A 90 -8.29 6.62 -1.28
CA LEU A 90 -7.15 6.08 -2.00
C LEU A 90 -6.48 7.15 -2.88
N ALA A 91 -7.25 8.02 -3.53
CA ALA A 91 -6.72 9.15 -4.28
C ALA A 91 -5.98 10.14 -3.36
N ARG A 92 -6.54 10.41 -2.16
CA ARG A 92 -5.91 11.26 -1.14
C ARG A 92 -4.60 10.65 -0.65
N LEU A 93 -4.60 9.35 -0.33
CA LEU A 93 -3.41 8.60 0.04
C LEU A 93 -2.32 8.75 -1.02
N ALA A 94 -2.63 8.42 -2.28
CA ALA A 94 -1.68 8.49 -3.38
C ALA A 94 -1.11 9.91 -3.58
N GLY A 95 -1.94 10.94 -3.43
CA GLY A 95 -1.56 12.35 -3.50
C GLY A 95 -0.63 12.80 -2.37
N GLY A 96 -0.62 12.10 -1.23
CA GLY A 96 0.24 12.34 -0.07
C GLY A 96 1.58 11.60 -0.08
N ILE A 97 1.88 10.79 -1.10
CA ILE A 97 3.14 10.05 -1.19
C ILE A 97 4.26 10.97 -1.69
N GLY A 98 5.32 11.12 -0.88
CA GLY A 98 6.53 11.84 -1.27
C GLY A 98 6.26 13.24 -1.86
N ASP A 99 7.12 13.66 -2.76
CA ASP A 99 6.96 14.88 -3.55
C ASP A 99 6.33 14.60 -4.94
N VAL A 100 6.16 15.65 -5.73
CA VAL A 100 5.60 15.55 -7.09
C VAL A 100 6.44 14.66 -8.00
N GLN A 101 7.77 14.73 -7.91
CA GLN A 101 8.69 13.96 -8.76
C GLN A 101 8.63 12.47 -8.40
N VAL A 102 8.56 12.15 -7.10
CA VAL A 102 8.35 10.79 -6.61
C VAL A 102 7.05 10.22 -7.16
N ARG A 103 5.96 10.97 -7.07
CA ARG A 103 4.64 10.50 -7.52
C ARG A 103 4.56 10.24 -9.03
N HIS A 104 5.30 10.99 -9.84
CA HIS A 104 5.31 10.78 -11.31
C HIS A 104 6.15 9.57 -11.74
N ARG A 105 6.90 8.97 -10.84
CA ARG A 105 7.74 7.80 -11.13
C ARG A 105 7.34 6.57 -10.34
N GLY A 106 7.18 6.71 -9.01
CA GLY A 106 6.79 5.62 -8.13
C GLY A 106 5.43 5.02 -8.54
N THR A 107 5.31 3.69 -8.44
CA THR A 107 4.13 2.93 -8.87
C THR A 107 3.49 2.20 -7.70
N ILE A 108 2.18 1.95 -7.81
CA ILE A 108 1.44 1.22 -6.77
C ILE A 108 1.99 -0.20 -6.58
N GLY A 109 2.26 -0.93 -7.67
CA GLY A 109 2.81 -2.28 -7.60
C GLY A 109 4.21 -2.31 -7.00
N GLY A 110 5.07 -1.33 -7.34
CA GLY A 110 6.40 -1.21 -6.75
C GLY A 110 6.35 -0.99 -5.23
N SER A 111 5.45 -0.12 -4.76
CA SER A 111 5.24 0.12 -3.33
C SER A 111 4.75 -1.13 -2.60
N VAL A 112 3.76 -1.83 -3.17
CA VAL A 112 3.18 -3.05 -2.57
C VAL A 112 4.15 -4.23 -2.59
N ALA A 113 4.96 -4.37 -3.66
CA ALA A 113 5.99 -5.41 -3.73
C ALA A 113 7.15 -5.18 -2.73
N ASN A 114 7.56 -3.91 -2.55
CA ASN A 114 8.63 -3.57 -1.62
C ASN A 114 8.23 -3.71 -0.15
N ASN A 115 6.96 -3.48 0.16
CA ASN A 115 6.41 -3.55 1.52
C ASN A 115 7.27 -2.84 2.56
N ASP A 116 7.69 -1.60 2.26
CA ASP A 116 8.35 -0.75 3.24
C ASP A 116 7.39 -0.47 4.41
N PRO A 117 7.80 -0.65 5.67
CA PRO A 117 6.92 -0.39 6.81
C PRO A 117 6.40 1.05 6.88
N ALA A 118 7.12 2.01 6.30
CA ALA A 118 6.72 3.41 6.22
C ALA A 118 5.97 3.78 4.91
N ALA A 119 5.63 2.79 4.07
CA ALA A 119 4.83 3.03 2.87
C ALA A 119 3.35 3.24 3.20
N ASP A 120 2.67 4.02 2.36
CA ASP A 120 1.27 4.37 2.53
C ASP A 120 0.32 3.27 2.01
N TYR A 121 0.59 2.69 0.82
CA TYR A 121 -0.31 1.72 0.19
C TYR A 121 -0.60 0.45 0.98
N PRO A 122 0.33 -0.14 1.76
CA PRO A 122 0.01 -1.33 2.53
C PRO A 122 -1.21 -1.16 3.44
N ALA A 123 -1.38 0.04 4.07
CA ALA A 123 -2.58 0.33 4.86
C ALA A 123 -3.87 0.32 4.02
N ALA A 124 -3.85 0.84 2.79
CA ALA A 124 -5.02 0.80 1.91
C ALA A 124 -5.31 -0.61 1.40
N VAL A 125 -4.28 -1.37 1.01
CA VAL A 125 -4.43 -2.75 0.54
C VAL A 125 -5.06 -3.61 1.64
N LEU A 126 -4.54 -3.54 2.85
CA LEU A 126 -5.05 -4.30 3.99
C LEU A 126 -6.40 -3.77 4.49
N GLY A 127 -6.56 -2.44 4.57
CA GLY A 127 -7.77 -1.78 5.07
C GLY A 127 -8.98 -1.91 4.14
N LEU A 128 -8.78 -2.07 2.83
CA LEU A 128 -9.84 -2.34 1.88
C LEU A 128 -10.07 -3.85 1.65
N GLY A 129 -9.22 -4.73 2.22
CA GLY A 129 -9.28 -6.16 1.92
C GLY A 129 -9.04 -6.43 0.43
N ALA A 130 -8.05 -5.76 -0.15
CA ALA A 130 -7.75 -5.87 -1.57
C ALA A 130 -7.16 -7.23 -1.93
N THR A 131 -7.22 -7.56 -3.22
CA THR A 131 -6.53 -8.72 -3.79
C THR A 131 -5.32 -8.24 -4.60
N VAL A 132 -4.13 -8.76 -4.28
CA VAL A 132 -2.92 -8.57 -5.09
C VAL A 132 -2.91 -9.63 -6.18
N VAL A 133 -2.99 -9.21 -7.43
CA VAL A 133 -3.03 -10.08 -8.60
C VAL A 133 -1.64 -10.14 -9.22
N THR A 134 -1.14 -11.33 -9.47
CA THR A 134 0.15 -11.55 -10.11
C THR A 134 0.00 -12.33 -11.42
N ASN A 135 1.10 -12.53 -12.12
CA ASN A 135 1.13 -13.38 -13.32
C ASN A 135 0.96 -14.88 -13.02
N LYS A 136 0.96 -15.29 -11.74
CA LYS A 136 0.88 -16.71 -11.34
C LYS A 136 -0.25 -17.01 -10.36
N ALA A 137 -0.60 -16.04 -9.49
CA ALA A 137 -1.51 -16.26 -8.37
C ALA A 137 -2.32 -15.00 -8.02
N GLN A 138 -3.22 -15.13 -7.06
CA GLN A 138 -3.90 -14.04 -6.40
C GLN A 138 -3.73 -14.21 -4.89
N TYR A 139 -3.45 -13.11 -4.20
CA TYR A 139 -3.25 -13.10 -2.75
C TYR A 139 -4.24 -12.15 -2.10
N ASP A 140 -4.92 -12.62 -1.07
CA ASP A 140 -5.73 -11.76 -0.23
C ASP A 140 -4.82 -10.86 0.63
N ALA A 141 -5.24 -9.63 0.87
CA ALA A 141 -4.47 -8.66 1.63
C ALA A 141 -4.03 -9.17 3.02
N ASP A 142 -4.89 -9.94 3.68
CA ASP A 142 -4.62 -10.48 5.03
C ASP A 142 -3.47 -11.52 5.05
N SER A 143 -3.14 -12.14 3.92
CA SER A 143 -2.06 -13.13 3.78
C SER A 143 -0.86 -12.63 2.97
N TYR A 144 -0.97 -11.46 2.34
CA TYR A 144 0.05 -10.96 1.43
C TYR A 144 1.28 -10.38 2.13
N PHE A 145 1.08 -9.57 3.18
CA PHE A 145 2.17 -8.94 3.93
C PHE A 145 2.66 -9.86 5.03
N THR A 146 3.89 -10.38 4.91
CA THR A 146 4.42 -11.43 5.78
C THR A 146 5.44 -10.93 6.81
N GLY A 147 5.82 -9.65 6.75
CA GLY A 147 6.78 -9.01 7.66
C GLY A 147 7.39 -7.77 7.05
N LEU A 148 8.39 -7.18 7.70
CA LEU A 148 9.11 -6.01 7.19
C LEU A 148 9.81 -6.36 5.87
N PHE A 149 9.55 -5.58 4.82
CA PHE A 149 10.10 -5.80 3.47
C PHE A 149 9.87 -7.22 2.94
N SER A 150 8.85 -7.91 3.47
CA SER A 150 8.54 -9.29 3.12
C SER A 150 7.08 -9.43 2.71
N THR A 151 6.85 -10.17 1.63
CA THR A 151 5.53 -10.46 1.07
C THR A 151 5.40 -11.92 0.69
N ALA A 152 4.20 -12.38 0.36
CA ALA A 152 3.94 -13.73 -0.12
C ALA A 152 4.41 -13.99 -1.56
N LEU A 153 4.92 -12.97 -2.28
CA LEU A 153 5.43 -13.12 -3.65
C LEU A 153 6.51 -14.20 -3.73
N GLN A 154 6.36 -15.07 -4.72
CA GLN A 154 7.34 -16.11 -5.01
C GLN A 154 8.40 -15.62 -6.00
N SER A 155 9.53 -16.29 -6.05
CA SER A 155 10.60 -15.96 -7.02
C SER A 155 10.07 -15.94 -8.45
N GLY A 156 10.40 -14.87 -9.19
CA GLY A 156 9.97 -14.66 -10.56
C GLY A 156 8.47 -14.34 -10.71
N GLU A 157 7.79 -13.97 -9.63
CA GLU A 157 6.41 -13.53 -9.65
C GLU A 157 6.32 -12.02 -9.82
N ILE A 158 5.36 -11.55 -10.61
CA ILE A 158 5.19 -10.15 -11.00
C ILE A 158 3.79 -9.72 -10.63
N ILE A 159 3.64 -8.67 -9.81
CA ILE A 159 2.34 -8.05 -9.59
C ILE A 159 1.86 -7.43 -10.90
N THR A 160 0.67 -7.80 -11.33
CA THR A 160 0.04 -7.27 -12.54
C THR A 160 -1.00 -6.20 -12.23
N ALA A 161 -1.75 -6.36 -11.14
CA ALA A 161 -2.75 -5.41 -10.69
C ALA A 161 -3.05 -5.55 -9.19
N ILE A 162 -3.68 -4.53 -8.64
CA ILE A 162 -4.32 -4.59 -7.32
C ILE A 162 -5.81 -4.33 -7.50
N ARG A 163 -6.64 -5.23 -6.99
CA ARG A 163 -8.10 -5.16 -7.03
C ARG A 163 -8.61 -4.74 -5.68
N PHE A 164 -9.23 -3.58 -5.62
CA PHE A 164 -9.81 -3.00 -4.41
C PHE A 164 -11.32 -3.15 -4.45
N PRO A 165 -11.94 -3.84 -3.49
CA PRO A 165 -13.39 -3.74 -3.29
C PRO A 165 -13.77 -2.28 -3.00
N ILE A 166 -14.84 -1.79 -3.63
CA ILE A 166 -15.30 -0.41 -3.44
C ILE A 166 -16.11 -0.36 -2.13
N PRO A 167 -15.66 0.43 -1.13
CA PRO A 167 -16.32 0.54 0.15
C PRO A 167 -17.53 1.48 0.09
N ASP A 168 -18.43 1.38 1.07
CA ASP A 168 -19.45 2.39 1.33
C ASP A 168 -18.82 3.70 1.81
N ARG A 169 -17.83 3.56 2.70
CA ARG A 169 -17.07 4.67 3.26
C ARG A 169 -15.63 4.26 3.46
N ALA A 170 -14.72 5.18 3.18
CA ALA A 170 -13.32 5.01 3.52
C ALA A 170 -12.66 6.33 3.86
N GLY A 171 -11.72 6.29 4.79
CA GLY A 171 -10.92 7.44 5.16
C GLY A 171 -9.47 7.07 5.41
N TYR A 172 -8.61 8.04 5.18
CA TYR A 172 -7.17 7.90 5.38
C TYR A 172 -6.64 9.12 6.13
N ALA A 173 -5.82 8.89 7.14
CA ALA A 173 -5.08 9.91 7.85
C ALA A 173 -3.63 9.47 8.07
N LYS A 174 -2.70 10.43 7.96
CA LYS A 174 -1.27 10.21 8.06
C LYS A 174 -0.61 11.27 8.91
N PHE A 175 0.24 10.85 9.81
CA PHE A 175 1.24 11.69 10.45
C PHE A 175 2.57 11.46 9.74
N GLU A 176 3.03 12.47 8.99
CA GLU A 176 4.19 12.34 8.11
C GLU A 176 5.47 12.92 8.71
N GLN A 177 6.60 12.38 8.29
CA GLN A 177 7.91 12.99 8.48
C GLN A 177 8.01 14.24 7.62
N ARG A 178 8.31 15.38 8.22
CA ARG A 178 8.33 16.68 7.53
C ARG A 178 9.30 16.73 6.34
N ALA A 179 10.46 16.08 6.46
CA ALA A 179 11.50 16.14 5.44
C ALA A 179 11.23 15.19 4.26
N SER A 180 10.86 13.95 4.54
CA SER A 180 10.72 12.89 3.53
C SER A 180 9.28 12.64 3.10
N ARG A 181 8.30 13.10 3.89
CA ARG A 181 6.88 12.77 3.79
C ARG A 181 6.57 11.28 3.91
N TYR A 182 7.52 10.48 4.39
CA TYR A 182 7.26 9.10 4.79
C TYR A 182 6.29 9.05 5.97
N CYS A 183 5.54 7.97 6.03
CA CYS A 183 4.58 7.73 7.09
C CYS A 183 5.29 7.42 8.42
N LEU A 184 5.13 8.25 9.44
CA LEU A 184 5.47 7.86 10.81
C LEU A 184 4.38 6.95 11.38
N VAL A 185 3.12 7.33 11.20
CA VAL A 185 1.93 6.52 11.48
C VAL A 185 0.83 6.94 10.50
N SER A 186 0.20 5.97 9.86
CA SER A 186 -1.02 6.22 9.10
C SER A 186 -2.07 5.16 9.39
N VAL A 187 -3.33 5.56 9.23
CA VAL A 187 -4.48 4.68 9.42
C VAL A 187 -5.40 4.81 8.21
N PHE A 188 -5.78 3.65 7.68
CA PHE A 188 -6.82 3.51 6.66
C PHE A 188 -8.01 2.79 7.28
N VAL A 189 -9.18 3.44 7.23
CA VAL A 189 -10.44 2.88 7.73
C VAL A 189 -11.36 2.68 6.54
N ALA A 190 -12.02 1.52 6.46
CA ALA A 190 -13.04 1.26 5.46
C ALA A 190 -14.23 0.53 6.07
N ARG A 191 -15.45 0.92 5.65
CA ARG A 191 -16.69 0.18 5.87
C ARG A 191 -17.15 -0.37 4.53
N MET A 192 -17.21 -1.68 4.44
CA MET A 192 -17.66 -2.38 3.23
C MET A 192 -19.19 -2.39 3.15
N PRO A 193 -19.77 -2.49 1.95
CA PRO A 193 -21.21 -2.63 1.80
C PRO A 193 -21.77 -3.79 2.61
N GLY A 194 -22.83 -3.53 3.37
CA GLY A 194 -23.58 -4.56 4.07
C GLY A 194 -24.58 -5.26 3.17
N GLY A 195 -25.04 -6.46 3.57
CA GLY A 195 -26.22 -7.10 2.99
C GLY A 195 -27.51 -6.53 3.59
N ILE A 196 -28.65 -6.96 3.04
CA ILE A 196 -30.01 -6.49 3.48
C ILE A 196 -30.22 -6.70 5.01
N PHE A 197 -29.54 -7.66 5.60
CA PHE A 197 -29.68 -8.04 7.02
C PHE A 197 -28.38 -7.99 7.82
N SER A 198 -27.28 -7.42 7.27
CA SER A 198 -25.99 -7.30 7.94
C SER A 198 -25.37 -5.92 7.79
N SER A 199 -24.86 -5.36 8.90
CA SER A 199 -23.92 -4.25 8.82
C SER A 199 -22.68 -4.71 8.05
N GLY A 200 -22.20 -3.93 7.09
CA GLY A 200 -20.98 -4.23 6.35
C GLY A 200 -19.78 -4.43 7.26
N ASP A 201 -18.79 -5.16 6.79
CA ASP A 201 -17.54 -5.35 7.52
C ASP A 201 -16.77 -4.03 7.64
N VAL A 202 -16.09 -3.83 8.76
CA VAL A 202 -15.23 -2.67 9.00
C VAL A 202 -13.80 -3.15 9.15
N ARG A 203 -12.89 -2.46 8.48
CA ARG A 203 -11.45 -2.73 8.53
C ARG A 203 -10.69 -1.47 8.94
N VAL A 204 -9.72 -1.65 9.83
CA VAL A 204 -8.81 -0.60 10.30
C VAL A 204 -7.39 -1.10 10.14
N ALA A 205 -6.63 -0.53 9.23
CA ALA A 205 -5.26 -0.94 8.95
C ALA A 205 -4.28 0.20 9.22
N VAL A 206 -3.14 -0.14 9.80
CA VAL A 206 -2.10 0.79 10.27
C VAL A 206 -0.78 0.51 9.55
N SER A 207 -0.16 1.54 8.97
CA SER A 207 1.22 1.53 8.49
C SER A 207 2.08 2.50 9.28
N GLY A 208 3.39 2.30 9.26
CA GLY A 208 4.37 3.17 9.90
C GLY A 208 4.63 2.84 11.38
N ALA A 209 3.73 2.17 12.06
CA ALA A 209 3.83 1.96 13.50
C ALA A 209 4.28 0.55 13.91
N GLY A 210 3.85 -0.49 13.19
CA GLY A 210 4.04 -1.88 13.61
C GLY A 210 5.47 -2.39 13.47
N ASN A 211 5.99 -3.09 14.47
CA ASN A 211 7.31 -3.71 14.44
C ASN A 211 7.41 -4.90 13.46
N ASN A 212 6.28 -5.37 12.94
CA ASN A 212 6.21 -6.41 11.90
C ASN A 212 5.57 -5.92 10.58
N GLY A 213 5.55 -4.60 10.35
CA GLY A 213 4.96 -3.99 9.16
C GLY A 213 3.51 -3.55 9.36
N VAL A 214 2.73 -3.56 8.28
CA VAL A 214 1.31 -3.19 8.28
C VAL A 214 0.48 -4.19 9.08
N PHE A 215 -0.52 -3.71 9.84
CA PHE A 215 -1.38 -4.58 10.66
C PHE A 215 -2.80 -4.02 10.79
N ARG A 216 -3.74 -4.88 11.14
CA ARG A 216 -5.13 -4.52 11.46
C ARG A 216 -5.30 -4.31 12.98
N VAL A 217 -6.34 -3.53 13.34
CA VAL A 217 -6.70 -3.24 14.74
C VAL A 217 -8.13 -3.74 15.01
N PRO A 218 -8.28 -5.04 15.37
CA PRO A 218 -9.61 -5.67 15.56
C PRO A 218 -10.50 -4.95 16.58
N GLU A 219 -9.91 -4.39 17.63
CA GLU A 219 -10.63 -3.67 18.68
C GLU A 219 -11.32 -2.41 18.12
N MET A 220 -10.63 -1.67 17.24
CA MET A 220 -11.21 -0.51 16.56
C MET A 220 -12.23 -0.93 15.51
N GLU A 221 -12.00 -2.02 14.79
CA GLU A 221 -12.96 -2.58 13.84
C GLU A 221 -14.28 -2.94 14.51
N GLN A 222 -14.21 -3.62 15.65
CA GLN A 222 -15.40 -4.00 16.41
C GLN A 222 -16.16 -2.77 16.96
N ALA A 223 -15.44 -1.77 17.46
CA ALA A 223 -16.05 -0.53 17.95
C ALA A 223 -16.76 0.22 16.81
N LEU A 224 -16.13 0.33 15.63
CA LEU A 224 -16.69 0.99 14.46
C LEU A 224 -17.85 0.22 13.81
N LYS A 225 -17.92 -1.09 13.96
CA LYS A 225 -19.12 -1.87 13.58
C LYS A 225 -20.34 -1.46 14.38
N GLY A 226 -20.17 -1.19 15.67
CA GLY A 226 -21.23 -0.73 16.56
C GLY A 226 -21.64 0.72 16.29
N SER A 227 -20.65 1.60 16.09
CA SER A 227 -20.87 3.02 15.81
C SER A 227 -19.73 3.56 14.95
N PHE A 228 -20.01 3.90 13.70
CA PHE A 228 -18.98 4.43 12.79
C PHE A 228 -18.76 5.94 13.01
N THR A 229 -18.16 6.26 14.18
CA THR A 229 -17.87 7.64 14.62
C THR A 229 -16.45 7.76 15.16
N PRO A 230 -15.79 8.92 15.11
CA PRO A 230 -14.47 9.12 15.71
C PRO A 230 -14.45 8.76 17.21
N MET A 231 -15.51 9.11 17.93
CA MET A 231 -15.65 8.82 19.37
C MET A 231 -15.56 7.32 19.68
N ALA A 232 -15.99 6.44 18.77
CA ALA A 232 -15.95 5.00 19.01
C ALA A 232 -14.52 4.46 19.15
N VAL A 233 -13.51 5.13 18.57
CA VAL A 233 -12.10 4.71 18.62
C VAL A 233 -11.25 5.53 19.58
N SER A 234 -11.69 6.71 20.03
CA SER A 234 -10.90 7.68 20.81
C SER A 234 -10.35 7.14 22.14
N GLY A 235 -11.07 6.20 22.76
CA GLY A 235 -10.64 5.57 24.01
C GLY A 235 -9.78 4.32 23.88
N ILE A 236 -9.55 3.83 22.64
CA ILE A 236 -8.82 2.58 22.39
C ILE A 236 -7.33 2.83 22.41
N LYS A 237 -6.63 2.25 23.39
CA LYS A 237 -5.17 2.35 23.54
C LYS A 237 -4.50 1.08 23.05
N LEU A 238 -3.52 1.22 22.15
CA LEU A 238 -2.73 0.09 21.68
C LEU A 238 -1.51 -0.15 22.59
N SER A 239 -1.09 -1.42 22.67
CA SER A 239 0.12 -1.79 23.42
C SER A 239 1.38 -1.33 22.67
N PRO A 240 2.29 -0.58 23.33
CA PRO A 240 3.57 -0.18 22.73
C PRO A 240 4.46 -1.37 22.34
N GLY A 241 4.31 -2.53 23.00
CA GLY A 241 5.14 -3.72 22.74
C GLY A 241 5.06 -4.28 21.32
N LYS A 242 4.07 -3.86 20.53
CA LYS A 242 3.92 -4.22 19.12
C LYS A 242 4.35 -3.10 18.16
N MET A 243 4.85 -1.98 18.67
CA MET A 243 5.21 -0.81 17.88
C MET A 243 6.72 -0.69 17.70
N MET A 244 7.13 -0.13 16.56
CA MET A 244 8.52 0.25 16.30
C MET A 244 8.95 1.38 17.21
N SER A 245 10.25 1.39 17.55
CA SER A 245 10.92 2.51 18.20
C SER A 245 12.20 2.83 17.43
N ASP A 246 12.37 4.07 17.01
CA ASP A 246 13.53 4.57 16.26
C ASP A 246 13.80 6.05 16.59
N MET A 247 14.76 6.67 15.87
CA MET A 247 15.10 8.09 16.05
C MET A 247 13.96 9.06 15.76
N HIS A 248 12.87 8.61 15.11
CA HIS A 248 11.73 9.45 14.71
C HIS A 248 10.56 9.38 15.70
N GLY A 249 10.50 8.34 16.53
CA GLY A 249 9.46 8.19 17.54
C GLY A 249 9.55 6.91 18.35
N SER A 250 9.26 7.04 19.64
CA SER A 250 9.18 5.89 20.53
C SER A 250 7.95 5.01 20.23
N ALA A 251 7.97 3.78 20.72
CA ALA A 251 6.83 2.86 20.62
C ALA A 251 5.56 3.42 21.27
N ASP A 252 5.70 4.07 22.44
CA ASP A 252 4.58 4.73 23.13
C ASP A 252 3.98 5.85 22.30
N TYR A 253 4.83 6.68 21.68
CA TYR A 253 4.39 7.78 20.83
C TYR A 253 3.64 7.27 19.59
N ARG A 254 4.16 6.23 18.93
CA ARG A 254 3.49 5.61 17.77
C ARG A 254 2.16 4.97 18.17
N ALA A 255 2.10 4.27 19.31
CA ALA A 255 0.87 3.70 19.83
C ALA A 255 -0.22 4.77 20.08
N ALA A 256 0.16 5.90 20.69
CA ALA A 256 -0.75 7.02 20.90
C ALA A 256 -1.20 7.66 19.58
N LEU A 257 -0.28 7.83 18.61
CA LEU A 257 -0.61 8.36 17.30
C LEU A 257 -1.58 7.50 16.50
N VAL A 258 -1.55 6.16 16.65
CA VAL A 258 -2.51 5.29 15.96
C VAL A 258 -3.93 5.67 16.31
N THR A 259 -4.25 5.89 17.59
CA THR A 259 -5.59 6.30 18.02
C THR A 259 -5.99 7.63 17.40
N VAL A 260 -5.11 8.65 17.45
CA VAL A 260 -5.38 9.97 16.87
C VAL A 260 -5.58 9.90 15.35
N MET A 261 -4.77 9.09 14.65
CA MET A 261 -4.92 8.92 13.20
C MET A 261 -6.17 8.10 12.85
N ALA A 262 -6.59 7.16 13.69
CA ALA A 262 -7.85 6.43 13.50
C ALA A 262 -9.06 7.37 13.62
N GLU A 263 -9.11 8.24 14.63
CA GLU A 263 -10.15 9.27 14.76
C GLU A 263 -10.23 10.13 13.50
N ARG A 264 -9.10 10.68 13.05
CA ARG A 264 -9.02 11.53 11.84
C ARG A 264 -9.38 10.76 10.55
N ALA A 265 -9.02 9.47 10.47
CA ALA A 265 -9.40 8.64 9.33
C ALA A 265 -10.92 8.43 9.28
N VAL A 266 -11.56 8.22 10.43
CA VAL A 266 -13.04 8.13 10.51
C VAL A 266 -13.69 9.47 10.16
N GLU A 267 -13.18 10.60 10.66
CA GLU A 267 -13.63 11.95 10.27
C GLU A 267 -13.57 12.12 8.75
N ASN A 268 -12.43 11.78 8.14
CA ASN A 268 -12.23 11.85 6.70
C ASN A 268 -13.13 10.88 5.90
N ALA A 269 -13.60 9.79 6.50
CA ALA A 269 -14.55 8.86 5.89
C ALA A 269 -16.00 9.38 5.94
N LEU A 270 -16.29 10.31 6.83
CA LEU A 270 -17.62 10.91 7.03
C LEU A 270 -17.79 12.23 6.27
N ALA A 271 -16.70 12.91 5.91
CA ALA A 271 -16.68 14.14 5.13
C ALA A 271 -16.98 13.86 3.64
#